data_6761e4b5285aac6739474ddcb3c88bcf
#
_entry.id   6761e4b5285aac6739474ddcb3c88bcf
#
_cell.length_a   1.000
_cell.length_b   1.000
_cell.length_c   1.000
_cell.angle_alpha   90.00
_cell.angle_beta   90.00
_cell.angle_gamma   90.00
#
_symmetry.space_group_name_H-M   'P 1'
#
loop_
_entity.id
_entity.type
_entity.pdbx_description
1 polymer ?
#
loop_
_entity_poly.entity_id
_entity_poly.type
_entity_poly.pdbx_seq_one_letter_code
_entity_poly.pdbx_strand_id
1 'polypeptide(L)'
;TADRMVLVGAGGVEHEELVKLAEKHFSHLPVAQNPIRLGENQYEPSRFVGSEVRVRDDTSSTCNIAIAVEGASWKSPDYYPMLVLQSIFGNWDRSLGSSPLMSSRLSHIVSTNNLANSFMHFSTSYSDTGLWGVYMVSENHMNLDDMVHFTLKEWQRASTGPSPAEVERAKSQLKASLLLGLDGTTAIAEDIGRQLITTGKRATPQEIEVAINSVTPAEIQRVAQKYIWDKDIAIAATGRVEGLLDYNRIRADMSTLIY
;
A
#
# COMPACT_ATOMS: atom_id res chain seq x y z
N THR A 1 -26.07 -12.57 -4.79
CA THR A 1 -27.13 -12.37 -3.82
C THR A 1 -27.15 -10.93 -3.35
N ALA A 2 -28.32 -10.39 -2.98
CA ALA A 2 -28.51 -8.98 -2.65
C ALA A 2 -27.68 -8.51 -1.44
N ASP A 3 -27.41 -9.38 -0.50
CA ASP A 3 -26.61 -9.13 0.71
C ASP A 3 -25.13 -8.79 0.45
N ARG A 4 -24.63 -9.05 -0.78
CA ARG A 4 -23.24 -8.74 -1.18
C ARG A 4 -23.15 -7.53 -2.10
N MET A 5 -24.21 -6.79 -2.26
CA MET A 5 -24.27 -5.66 -3.19
C MET A 5 -24.40 -4.37 -2.41
N VAL A 6 -23.65 -3.37 -2.84
CA VAL A 6 -23.77 -1.98 -2.35
C VAL A 6 -23.99 -1.09 -3.56
N LEU A 7 -25.10 -0.36 -3.54
CA LEU A 7 -25.39 0.67 -4.54
C LEU A 7 -25.04 2.04 -3.97
N VAL A 8 -24.22 2.77 -4.67
CA VAL A 8 -23.77 4.10 -4.23
C VAL A 8 -24.12 5.12 -5.30
N GLY A 9 -24.68 6.25 -4.88
CA GLY A 9 -24.86 7.42 -5.69
C GLY A 9 -24.09 8.60 -5.09
N ALA A 10 -23.36 9.33 -5.92
CA ALA A 10 -22.66 10.53 -5.51
C ALA A 10 -22.89 11.65 -6.54
N GLY A 11 -23.02 12.90 -6.08
CA GLY A 11 -23.30 14.05 -6.93
C GLY A 11 -24.77 14.49 -6.83
N GLY A 12 -25.38 14.88 -7.95
CA GLY A 12 -26.75 15.38 -8.01
C GLY A 12 -27.83 14.29 -7.94
N VAL A 13 -27.73 13.37 -6.97
CA VAL A 13 -28.65 12.24 -6.78
C VAL A 13 -29.41 12.41 -5.47
N GLU A 14 -30.76 12.40 -5.54
CA GLU A 14 -31.61 12.38 -4.37
C GLU A 14 -31.66 10.96 -3.78
N HIS A 15 -31.37 10.85 -2.48
CA HIS A 15 -31.29 9.54 -1.80
C HIS A 15 -32.59 8.74 -1.90
N GLU A 16 -33.74 9.38 -1.66
CA GLU A 16 -35.04 8.70 -1.71
C GLU A 16 -35.40 8.19 -3.11
N GLU A 17 -34.99 8.91 -4.15
CA GLU A 17 -35.19 8.47 -5.53
C GLU A 17 -34.32 7.27 -5.85
N LEU A 18 -33.03 7.30 -5.41
CA LEU A 18 -32.13 6.16 -5.55
C LEU A 18 -32.68 4.90 -4.87
N VAL A 19 -33.22 5.04 -3.65
CA VAL A 19 -33.84 3.94 -2.90
C VAL A 19 -35.03 3.36 -3.68
N LYS A 20 -35.95 4.21 -4.17
CA LYS A 20 -37.11 3.77 -4.97
C LYS A 20 -36.68 3.02 -6.24
N LEU A 21 -35.64 3.50 -6.92
CA LEU A 21 -35.12 2.84 -8.13
C LEU A 21 -34.46 1.51 -7.74
N ALA A 22 -33.72 1.46 -6.65
CA ALA A 22 -33.10 0.24 -6.17
C ALA A 22 -34.15 -0.82 -5.81
N GLU A 23 -35.19 -0.45 -5.08
CA GLU A 23 -36.33 -1.34 -4.75
C GLU A 23 -37.02 -1.85 -6.01
N LYS A 24 -37.27 -1.00 -6.99
CA LYS A 24 -37.90 -1.36 -8.26
C LYS A 24 -37.11 -2.37 -9.06
N HIS A 25 -35.76 -2.22 -9.11
CA HIS A 25 -34.92 -2.98 -10.03
C HIS A 25 -34.19 -4.14 -9.35
N PHE A 26 -33.98 -4.14 -8.04
CA PHE A 26 -33.18 -5.13 -7.33
C PHE A 26 -33.95 -5.95 -6.29
N SER A 27 -35.23 -5.60 -5.96
CA SER A 27 -36.01 -6.32 -4.95
C SER A 27 -36.24 -7.80 -5.28
N HIS A 28 -36.16 -8.20 -6.55
CA HIS A 28 -36.31 -9.58 -6.99
C HIS A 28 -35.07 -10.45 -6.79
N LEU A 29 -33.93 -9.86 -6.41
CA LEU A 29 -32.69 -10.60 -6.23
C LEU A 29 -32.77 -11.50 -4.98
N PRO A 30 -32.30 -12.75 -5.09
CA PRO A 30 -32.32 -13.67 -3.96
C PRO A 30 -31.38 -13.20 -2.85
N VAL A 31 -31.80 -13.39 -1.62
CA VAL A 31 -30.96 -13.23 -0.43
C VAL A 31 -30.26 -14.56 -0.15
N ALA A 32 -29.03 -14.53 0.35
CA ALA A 32 -28.31 -15.74 0.73
C ALA A 32 -29.01 -16.43 1.91
N GLN A 33 -28.88 -17.77 1.99
CA GLN A 33 -29.40 -18.52 3.14
C GLN A 33 -28.79 -18.08 4.47
N ASN A 34 -27.48 -17.73 4.42
CA ASN A 34 -26.76 -17.12 5.53
C ASN A 34 -26.23 -15.76 5.07
N PRO A 35 -26.98 -14.68 5.25
CA PRO A 35 -26.57 -13.36 4.80
C PRO A 35 -25.36 -12.87 5.61
N ILE A 36 -24.38 -12.32 4.91
CA ILE A 36 -23.16 -11.74 5.51
C ILE A 36 -23.41 -10.24 5.72
N ARG A 37 -23.16 -9.74 6.91
CA ARG A 37 -23.22 -8.31 7.17
C ARG A 37 -22.08 -7.60 6.46
N LEU A 38 -22.33 -6.39 5.99
CA LEU A 38 -21.28 -5.54 5.41
C LEU A 38 -20.13 -5.38 6.41
N GLY A 39 -18.93 -5.57 5.91
CA GLY A 39 -17.73 -5.53 6.72
C GLY A 39 -17.39 -6.82 7.47
N GLU A 40 -18.19 -7.85 7.43
CA GLU A 40 -17.86 -9.14 8.03
C GLU A 40 -17.20 -10.07 6.99
N ASN A 41 -16.24 -10.88 7.43
CA ASN A 41 -15.63 -11.94 6.64
C ASN A 41 -15.96 -13.28 7.28
N GLN A 42 -16.50 -14.22 6.48
CA GLN A 42 -16.82 -15.57 6.94
C GLN A 42 -15.76 -16.61 6.58
N TYR A 43 -14.73 -16.19 5.82
CA TYR A 43 -13.65 -17.08 5.40
C TYR A 43 -12.53 -17.09 6.44
N GLU A 44 -11.80 -18.19 6.50
CA GLU A 44 -10.53 -18.22 7.24
C GLU A 44 -9.58 -17.15 6.69
N PRO A 45 -8.82 -16.48 7.57
CA PRO A 45 -7.86 -15.47 7.13
C PRO A 45 -6.84 -16.07 6.14
N SER A 46 -6.57 -15.34 5.08
CA SER A 46 -5.54 -15.71 4.12
C SER A 46 -4.17 -15.69 4.79
N ARG A 47 -3.35 -16.70 4.49
CA ARG A 47 -1.98 -16.78 5.01
C ARG A 47 -1.01 -16.27 3.97
N PHE A 48 -0.18 -15.31 4.35
CA PHE A 48 0.94 -14.87 3.52
C PHE A 48 2.01 -15.97 3.45
N VAL A 49 2.51 -16.22 2.25
CA VAL A 49 3.60 -17.17 2.01
C VAL A 49 4.69 -16.46 1.23
N GLY A 50 5.91 -16.48 1.75
CA GLY A 50 7.07 -15.99 1.02
C GLY A 50 7.28 -16.78 -0.27
N SER A 51 7.52 -16.08 -1.38
CA SER A 51 7.62 -16.68 -2.70
C SER A 51 8.45 -15.81 -3.65
N GLU A 52 8.94 -16.43 -4.71
CA GLU A 52 9.65 -15.71 -5.77
C GLU A 52 9.16 -16.17 -7.14
N VAL A 53 8.89 -15.18 -8.01
CA VAL A 53 8.60 -15.40 -9.43
C VAL A 53 9.52 -14.51 -10.25
N ARG A 54 10.38 -15.11 -11.09
CA ARG A 54 11.23 -14.37 -12.02
C ARG A 54 10.90 -14.77 -13.46
N VAL A 55 10.58 -13.78 -14.27
CA VAL A 55 10.35 -13.95 -15.69
C VAL A 55 11.45 -13.20 -16.44
N ARG A 56 12.43 -13.94 -16.96
CA ARG A 56 13.52 -13.35 -17.74
C ARG A 56 13.02 -12.97 -19.13
N ASP A 57 13.23 -11.72 -19.48
CA ASP A 57 13.00 -11.18 -20.81
C ASP A 57 14.15 -10.24 -21.21
N ASP A 58 15.09 -10.75 -21.98
CA ASP A 58 16.27 -10.01 -22.41
C ASP A 58 15.96 -8.98 -23.50
N THR A 59 14.74 -8.99 -24.05
CA THR A 59 14.29 -8.02 -25.05
C THR A 59 13.75 -6.75 -24.41
N SER A 60 13.36 -6.82 -23.13
CA SER A 60 12.90 -5.65 -22.38
C SER A 60 14.07 -4.68 -22.09
N SER A 61 13.81 -3.39 -22.27
CA SER A 61 14.76 -2.34 -21.92
C SER A 61 14.82 -2.08 -20.41
N THR A 62 13.77 -2.46 -19.67
CA THR A 62 13.64 -2.23 -18.24
C THR A 62 13.45 -3.53 -17.48
N CYS A 63 13.91 -3.55 -16.24
CA CYS A 63 13.56 -4.56 -15.26
C CYS A 63 12.50 -3.98 -14.31
N ASN A 64 11.46 -4.76 -14.06
CA ASN A 64 10.37 -4.42 -13.16
C ASN A 64 10.41 -5.39 -11.98
N ILE A 65 10.47 -4.87 -10.76
CA ILE A 65 10.60 -5.65 -9.53
C ILE A 65 9.52 -5.20 -8.55
N ALA A 66 8.77 -6.14 -8.02
CA ALA A 66 7.87 -5.91 -6.88
C ALA A 66 8.36 -6.75 -5.70
N ILE A 67 8.49 -6.14 -4.54
CA ILE A 67 8.79 -6.82 -3.28
C ILE A 67 7.69 -6.45 -2.29
N ALA A 68 7.08 -7.45 -1.67
CA ALA A 68 5.99 -7.26 -0.73
C ALA A 68 6.16 -8.10 0.53
N VAL A 69 5.64 -7.59 1.61
CA VAL A 69 5.39 -8.29 2.88
C VAL A 69 3.89 -8.33 3.14
N GLU A 70 3.47 -9.14 4.10
CA GLU A 70 2.10 -9.09 4.59
C GLU A 70 1.81 -7.71 5.18
N GLY A 71 0.67 -7.13 4.83
CA GLY A 71 0.22 -5.83 5.30
C GLY A 71 -0.98 -5.92 6.25
N ALA A 72 -1.57 -4.77 6.55
CA ALA A 72 -2.72 -4.67 7.43
C ALA A 72 -4.04 -4.75 6.66
N SER A 73 -5.06 -5.41 7.22
CA SER A 73 -6.43 -5.38 6.71
C SER A 73 -7.09 -4.01 6.92
N TRP A 74 -8.18 -3.74 6.20
CA TRP A 74 -8.98 -2.51 6.34
C TRP A 74 -9.47 -2.23 7.76
N LYS A 75 -9.71 -3.27 8.55
CA LYS A 75 -10.22 -3.17 9.92
C LYS A 75 -9.13 -3.16 10.98
N SER A 76 -7.90 -3.40 10.59
CA SER A 76 -6.77 -3.43 11.51
C SER A 76 -6.52 -2.05 12.12
N PRO A 77 -6.24 -1.95 13.42
CA PRO A 77 -5.78 -0.70 14.03
C PRO A 77 -4.46 -0.22 13.43
N ASP A 78 -3.72 -1.12 12.78
CA ASP A 78 -2.44 -0.83 12.13
C ASP A 78 -2.61 -0.24 10.72
N TYR A 79 -3.85 -0.12 10.20
CA TYR A 79 -4.12 0.37 8.85
C TYR A 79 -3.53 1.76 8.59
N TYR A 80 -3.88 2.75 9.41
CA TYR A 80 -3.35 4.13 9.25
C TYR A 80 -1.84 4.23 9.52
N PRO A 81 -1.26 3.60 10.55
CA PRO A 81 0.18 3.51 10.71
C PRO A 81 0.90 2.93 9.48
N MET A 82 0.36 1.89 8.83
CA MET A 82 0.94 1.31 7.61
C MET A 82 0.84 2.26 6.40
N LEU A 83 -0.23 3.04 6.27
CA LEU A 83 -0.33 4.10 5.25
C LEU A 83 0.66 5.24 5.49
N VAL A 84 0.86 5.65 6.74
CA VAL A 84 1.88 6.65 7.09
C VAL A 84 3.26 6.10 6.79
N LEU A 85 3.54 4.84 7.11
CA LEU A 85 4.79 4.17 6.79
C LEU A 85 5.06 4.14 5.28
N GLN A 86 4.04 3.83 4.47
CA GLN A 86 4.12 3.94 3.00
C GLN A 86 4.51 5.36 2.57
N SER A 87 3.91 6.38 3.16
CA SER A 87 4.17 7.79 2.83
C SER A 87 5.55 8.28 3.29
N ILE A 88 6.17 7.66 4.32
CA ILE A 88 7.54 7.95 4.75
C ILE A 88 8.53 7.60 3.63
N PHE A 89 8.38 6.44 3.01
CA PHE A 89 9.23 6.02 1.89
C PHE A 89 8.81 6.67 0.57
N GLY A 90 7.49 6.85 0.39
CA GLY A 90 6.90 7.58 -0.73
C GLY A 90 7.11 6.91 -2.08
N ASN A 91 7.16 7.76 -3.08
CA ASN A 91 7.40 7.41 -4.47
C ASN A 91 8.38 8.41 -5.10
N TRP A 92 9.02 7.98 -6.16
CA TRP A 92 9.89 8.84 -6.96
C TRP A 92 9.91 8.37 -8.41
N ASP A 93 10.01 9.32 -9.32
CA ASP A 93 10.18 9.09 -10.74
C ASP A 93 11.29 10.00 -11.26
N ARG A 94 12.08 9.50 -12.20
CA ARG A 94 13.22 10.23 -12.78
C ARG A 94 12.81 11.55 -13.43
N SER A 95 11.57 11.65 -13.92
CA SER A 95 11.02 12.90 -14.48
C SER A 95 10.94 14.03 -13.46
N LEU A 96 10.85 13.71 -12.16
CA LEU A 96 10.86 14.70 -11.08
C LEU A 96 12.24 15.30 -10.80
N GLY A 97 13.30 14.74 -11.43
CA GLY A 97 14.67 15.19 -11.28
C GLY A 97 15.28 14.84 -9.93
N SER A 98 16.52 15.32 -9.73
CA SER A 98 17.24 15.25 -8.46
C SER A 98 17.18 16.62 -7.78
N SER A 99 16.36 16.75 -6.76
CA SER A 99 16.28 17.97 -5.96
C SER A 99 16.75 17.71 -4.53
N PRO A 100 17.48 18.63 -3.90
CA PRO A 100 17.79 18.55 -2.48
C PRO A 100 16.54 18.57 -1.59
N LEU A 101 15.38 18.94 -2.15
CA LEU A 101 14.08 18.94 -1.49
C LEU A 101 13.26 17.68 -1.73
N MET A 102 13.89 16.57 -2.10
CA MET A 102 13.21 15.28 -2.29
C MET A 102 12.47 14.83 -1.05
N SER A 103 11.31 14.23 -1.27
CA SER A 103 10.36 13.89 -0.22
C SER A 103 10.87 12.80 0.74
N SER A 104 11.71 11.88 0.29
CA SER A 104 12.20 10.78 1.12
C SER A 104 13.71 10.58 0.98
N ARG A 105 14.31 9.99 2.01
CA ARG A 105 15.72 9.62 1.99
C ARG A 105 16.03 8.60 0.89
N LEU A 106 15.13 7.64 0.67
CA LEU A 106 15.27 6.66 -0.41
C LEU A 106 15.31 7.35 -1.78
N SER A 107 14.44 8.33 -2.02
CA SER A 107 14.45 9.10 -3.27
C SER A 107 15.81 9.76 -3.54
N HIS A 108 16.43 10.31 -2.49
CA HIS A 108 17.75 10.91 -2.59
C HIS A 108 18.82 9.86 -2.94
N ILE A 109 18.83 8.70 -2.28
CA ILE A 109 19.77 7.61 -2.54
C ILE A 109 19.64 7.12 -3.98
N VAL A 110 18.40 6.83 -4.41
CA VAL A 110 18.10 6.29 -5.76
C VAL A 110 18.50 7.28 -6.85
N SER A 111 18.16 8.55 -6.68
CA SER A 111 18.45 9.60 -7.64
C SER A 111 19.96 9.89 -7.75
N THR A 112 20.66 10.00 -6.61
CA THR A 112 22.08 10.33 -6.59
C THR A 112 22.92 9.21 -7.21
N ASN A 113 22.55 7.95 -6.98
CA ASN A 113 23.28 6.79 -7.47
C ASN A 113 22.72 6.21 -8.78
N ASN A 114 21.68 6.84 -9.34
CA ASN A 114 21.04 6.41 -10.58
C ASN A 114 20.64 4.92 -10.57
N LEU A 115 20.03 4.46 -9.46
CA LEU A 115 19.72 3.05 -9.22
C LEU A 115 18.46 2.58 -9.95
N ALA A 116 17.49 3.45 -10.14
CA ALA A 116 16.23 3.13 -10.80
C ALA A 116 15.70 4.30 -11.62
N ASN A 117 14.73 4.02 -12.49
CA ASN A 117 13.96 5.02 -13.21
C ASN A 117 12.83 5.55 -12.34
N SER A 118 12.19 4.66 -11.59
CA SER A 118 11.12 5.00 -10.66
C SER A 118 10.96 3.93 -9.59
N PHE A 119 10.36 4.32 -8.46
CA PHE A 119 9.83 3.40 -7.47
C PHE A 119 8.57 3.96 -6.84
N MET A 120 7.72 3.07 -6.37
CA MET A 120 6.49 3.42 -5.68
C MET A 120 6.22 2.41 -4.56
N HIS A 121 6.09 2.91 -3.33
CA HIS A 121 5.58 2.08 -2.24
C HIS A 121 4.06 1.98 -2.32
N PHE A 122 3.55 0.80 -2.04
CA PHE A 122 2.12 0.53 -2.04
C PHE A 122 1.68 -0.12 -0.73
N SER A 123 0.43 0.11 -0.37
CA SER A 123 -0.26 -0.55 0.73
C SER A 123 -1.65 -0.94 0.22
N THR A 124 -1.83 -2.23 -0.05
CA THR A 124 -3.10 -2.78 -0.53
C THR A 124 -3.72 -3.59 0.58
N SER A 125 -4.87 -3.14 1.08
CA SER A 125 -5.58 -3.81 2.16
C SER A 125 -6.75 -4.61 1.62
N TYR A 126 -6.99 -5.77 2.22
CA TYR A 126 -8.12 -6.65 1.98
C TYR A 126 -9.00 -6.74 3.23
N SER A 127 -10.04 -7.55 3.20
CA SER A 127 -10.95 -7.74 4.33
C SER A 127 -10.30 -8.41 5.54
N ASP A 128 -9.32 -9.28 5.30
CA ASP A 128 -8.66 -10.15 6.29
C ASP A 128 -7.17 -9.86 6.46
N THR A 129 -6.47 -9.49 5.40
CA THR A 129 -5.03 -9.25 5.36
C THR A 129 -4.71 -8.03 4.49
N GLY A 130 -3.46 -7.86 4.11
CA GLY A 130 -3.00 -6.86 3.15
C GLY A 130 -1.68 -7.25 2.52
N LEU A 131 -1.26 -6.45 1.55
CA LEU A 131 0.09 -6.46 0.98
C LEU A 131 0.68 -5.06 1.12
N TRP A 132 1.87 -4.98 1.67
CA TRP A 132 2.62 -3.75 1.74
C TRP A 132 3.97 -3.97 1.08
N GLY A 133 4.42 -3.03 0.26
CA GLY A 133 5.64 -3.25 -0.46
C GLY A 133 6.07 -2.11 -1.36
N VAL A 134 6.95 -2.43 -2.30
CA VAL A 134 7.51 -1.50 -3.27
C VAL A 134 7.46 -2.11 -4.67
N TYR A 135 7.16 -1.28 -5.65
CA TYR A 135 7.31 -1.56 -7.06
C TYR A 135 8.43 -0.66 -7.62
N MET A 136 9.36 -1.25 -8.32
CA MET A 136 10.56 -0.58 -8.83
C MET A 136 10.73 -0.85 -10.32
N VAL A 137 11.16 0.16 -11.06
CA VAL A 137 11.49 0.07 -12.49
C VAL A 137 12.90 0.58 -12.69
N SER A 138 13.77 -0.23 -13.32
CA SER A 138 15.15 0.16 -13.59
C SER A 138 15.60 -0.27 -14.98
N GLU A 139 16.28 0.65 -15.68
CA GLU A 139 17.10 0.35 -16.86
C GLU A 139 18.49 -0.14 -16.49
N ASN A 140 18.94 0.16 -15.27
CA ASN A 140 20.25 -0.21 -14.77
C ASN A 140 20.25 -1.63 -14.21
N HIS A 141 20.20 -2.61 -15.12
CA HIS A 141 20.11 -4.02 -14.74
C HIS A 141 21.36 -4.56 -14.00
N MET A 142 22.49 -3.86 -14.03
CA MET A 142 23.68 -4.25 -13.28
C MET A 142 23.61 -3.87 -11.79
N ASN A 143 22.80 -2.89 -11.42
CA ASN A 143 22.69 -2.37 -10.06
C ASN A 143 21.33 -2.68 -9.42
N LEU A 144 20.64 -3.73 -9.90
CA LEU A 144 19.35 -4.14 -9.32
C LEU A 144 19.50 -4.56 -7.86
N ASP A 145 20.61 -5.22 -7.53
CA ASP A 145 20.92 -5.61 -6.17
C ASP A 145 21.07 -4.40 -5.24
N ASP A 146 21.85 -3.40 -5.67
CA ASP A 146 22.00 -2.17 -4.90
C ASP A 146 20.66 -1.47 -4.66
N MET A 147 19.78 -1.41 -5.67
CA MET A 147 18.45 -0.82 -5.53
C MET A 147 17.62 -1.56 -4.48
N VAL A 148 17.61 -2.89 -4.53
CA VAL A 148 16.90 -3.71 -3.58
C VAL A 148 17.50 -3.58 -2.18
N HIS A 149 18.83 -3.68 -2.07
CA HIS A 149 19.55 -3.54 -0.81
C HIS A 149 19.27 -2.21 -0.11
N PHE A 150 19.39 -1.08 -0.80
CA PHE A 150 19.10 0.23 -0.20
C PHE A 150 17.64 0.40 0.18
N THR A 151 16.73 -0.17 -0.61
CA THR A 151 15.30 -0.16 -0.27
C THR A 151 15.01 -0.92 1.02
N LEU A 152 15.51 -2.16 1.13
CA LEU A 152 15.34 -2.98 2.32
C LEU A 152 16.06 -2.38 3.54
N LYS A 153 17.21 -1.75 3.34
CA LYS A 153 17.93 -1.03 4.39
C LYS A 153 17.11 0.15 4.95
N GLU A 154 16.42 0.90 4.09
CA GLU A 154 15.52 1.96 4.56
C GLU A 154 14.30 1.38 5.29
N TRP A 155 13.76 0.23 4.86
CA TRP A 155 12.70 -0.48 5.58
C TRP A 155 13.14 -0.88 6.99
N GLN A 156 14.34 -1.44 7.12
CA GLN A 156 14.91 -1.78 8.44
C GLN A 156 15.10 -0.55 9.32
N ARG A 157 15.54 0.57 8.76
CA ARG A 157 15.69 1.83 9.48
C ARG A 157 14.36 2.26 10.13
N ALA A 158 13.23 2.05 9.48
CA ALA A 158 11.93 2.33 10.08
C ALA A 158 11.64 1.48 11.32
N SER A 159 12.16 0.25 11.39
CA SER A 159 12.01 -0.62 12.57
C SER A 159 12.88 -0.20 13.75
N THR A 160 13.90 0.64 13.53
CA THR A 160 14.69 1.26 14.60
C THR A 160 14.13 2.62 15.05
N GLY A 161 13.17 3.15 14.32
CA GLY A 161 12.46 4.40 14.60
C GLY A 161 12.76 5.51 13.59
N PRO A 162 11.74 5.96 12.84
CA PRO A 162 11.88 7.13 11.98
C PRO A 162 11.98 8.41 12.79
N SER A 163 12.54 9.47 12.19
CA SER A 163 12.57 10.77 12.86
C SER A 163 11.16 11.38 12.95
N PRO A 164 10.88 12.18 14.00
CA PRO A 164 9.61 12.88 14.12
C PRO A 164 9.27 13.75 12.90
N ALA A 165 10.28 14.39 12.31
CA ALA A 165 10.12 15.24 11.13
C ALA A 165 9.67 14.43 9.90
N GLU A 166 10.21 13.22 9.69
CA GLU A 166 9.76 12.33 8.61
C GLU A 166 8.30 11.91 8.79
N VAL A 167 7.92 11.58 10.02
CA VAL A 167 6.53 11.18 10.34
C VAL A 167 5.56 12.34 10.11
N GLU A 168 5.85 13.55 10.58
CA GLU A 168 4.96 14.72 10.38
C GLU A 168 4.85 15.11 8.90
N ARG A 169 5.94 15.05 8.15
CA ARG A 169 5.91 15.23 6.69
C ARG A 169 5.00 14.19 6.03
N ALA A 170 5.18 12.91 6.37
CA ALA A 170 4.41 11.82 5.81
C ALA A 170 2.91 11.93 6.11
N LYS A 171 2.54 12.31 7.35
CA LYS A 171 1.14 12.58 7.73
C LYS A 171 0.54 13.69 6.89
N SER A 172 1.26 14.80 6.71
CA SER A 172 0.78 15.93 5.93
C SER A 172 0.59 15.57 4.46
N GLN A 173 1.53 14.82 3.90
CA GLN A 173 1.46 14.32 2.53
C GLN A 173 0.31 13.32 2.34
N LEU A 174 0.12 12.38 3.27
CA LEU A 174 -0.95 11.39 3.23
C LEU A 174 -2.33 12.06 3.31
N LYS A 175 -2.52 13.02 4.22
CA LYS A 175 -3.78 13.78 4.33
C LYS A 175 -4.10 14.52 3.03
N ALA A 176 -3.12 15.21 2.47
CA ALA A 176 -3.30 15.91 1.20
C ALA A 176 -3.67 14.95 0.07
N SER A 177 -2.99 13.82 -0.05
CA SER A 177 -3.25 12.80 -1.08
C SER A 177 -4.64 12.20 -0.97
N LEU A 178 -5.09 11.86 0.25
CA LEU A 178 -6.41 11.29 0.47
C LEU A 178 -7.53 12.30 0.15
N LEU A 179 -7.36 13.56 0.54
CA LEU A 179 -8.36 14.59 0.25
C LEU A 179 -8.42 14.95 -1.23
N LEU A 180 -7.28 15.08 -1.89
CA LEU A 180 -7.20 15.35 -3.33
C LEU A 180 -7.72 14.17 -4.16
N GLY A 181 -7.58 12.94 -3.66
CA GLY A 181 -8.12 11.75 -4.30
C GLY A 181 -9.64 11.71 -4.37
N LEU A 182 -10.34 12.50 -3.57
CA LEU A 182 -11.81 12.57 -3.51
C LEU A 182 -12.40 13.77 -4.31
N ASP A 183 -11.70 14.26 -5.31
CA ASP A 183 -12.12 15.45 -6.08
C ASP A 183 -13.26 15.16 -7.09
N GLY A 184 -13.62 13.93 -7.35
CA GLY A 184 -14.66 13.59 -8.32
C GLY A 184 -15.79 12.74 -7.73
N THR A 185 -16.99 12.86 -8.30
CA THR A 185 -18.16 12.06 -7.87
C THR A 185 -17.93 10.56 -8.00
N THR A 186 -17.20 10.13 -9.03
CA THR A 186 -16.82 8.72 -9.23
C THR A 186 -15.89 8.24 -8.12
N ALA A 187 -14.86 9.00 -7.79
CA ALA A 187 -13.91 8.67 -6.73
C ALA A 187 -14.59 8.61 -5.35
N ILE A 188 -15.51 9.56 -5.09
CA ILE A 188 -16.32 9.57 -3.86
C ILE A 188 -17.22 8.34 -3.80
N ALA A 189 -17.90 7.98 -4.89
CA ALA A 189 -18.79 6.81 -4.92
C ALA A 189 -18.01 5.51 -4.71
N GLU A 190 -16.86 5.38 -5.33
CA GLU A 190 -15.97 4.22 -5.17
C GLU A 190 -15.45 4.10 -3.73
N ASP A 191 -15.03 5.21 -3.13
CA ASP A 191 -14.57 5.24 -1.75
C ASP A 191 -15.67 4.83 -0.76
N ILE A 192 -16.90 5.38 -0.93
CA ILE A 192 -18.05 4.98 -0.12
C ILE A 192 -18.33 3.49 -0.27
N GLY A 193 -18.41 2.99 -1.51
CA GLY A 193 -18.71 1.59 -1.79
C GLY A 193 -17.68 0.65 -1.20
N ARG A 194 -16.41 0.95 -1.39
CA ARG A 194 -15.29 0.19 -0.83
C ARG A 194 -15.33 0.15 0.70
N GLN A 195 -15.48 1.29 1.37
CA GLN A 195 -15.53 1.35 2.82
C GLN A 195 -16.73 0.60 3.39
N LEU A 196 -17.93 0.71 2.80
CA LEU A 196 -19.11 -0.02 3.23
C LEU A 196 -18.94 -1.54 3.11
N ILE A 197 -18.38 -2.02 1.99
CA ILE A 197 -18.16 -3.46 1.79
C ILE A 197 -17.10 -4.00 2.76
N THR A 198 -16.01 -3.26 2.98
CA THR A 198 -14.87 -3.75 3.75
C THR A 198 -15.00 -3.55 5.24
N THR A 199 -15.55 -2.41 5.69
CA THR A 199 -15.62 -2.05 7.11
C THR A 199 -17.03 -1.98 7.68
N GLY A 200 -18.05 -1.98 6.82
CA GLY A 200 -19.46 -1.84 7.20
C GLY A 200 -19.89 -0.40 7.48
N LYS A 201 -18.96 0.56 7.44
CA LYS A 201 -19.24 1.98 7.68
C LYS A 201 -18.32 2.86 6.84
N ARG A 202 -18.76 4.08 6.57
CA ARG A 202 -17.91 5.11 5.99
C ARG A 202 -17.24 5.94 7.09
N ALA A 203 -15.93 6.07 7.06
CA ALA A 203 -15.21 7.03 7.88
C ALA A 203 -15.32 8.43 7.26
N THR A 204 -15.61 9.42 8.07
CA THR A 204 -15.64 10.83 7.64
C THR A 204 -14.20 11.35 7.44
N PRO A 205 -14.00 12.38 6.60
CA PRO A 205 -12.68 13.01 6.45
C PRO A 205 -12.07 13.44 7.78
N GLN A 206 -12.89 13.93 8.72
CA GLN A 206 -12.44 14.33 10.05
C GLN A 206 -11.96 13.13 10.88
N GLU A 207 -12.66 12.00 10.85
CA GLU A 207 -12.22 10.77 11.53
C GLU A 207 -10.91 10.25 10.96
N ILE A 208 -10.75 10.29 9.63
CA ILE A 208 -9.52 9.91 8.95
C ILE A 208 -8.37 10.83 9.38
N GLU A 209 -8.61 12.14 9.41
CA GLU A 209 -7.61 13.12 9.84
C GLU A 209 -7.17 12.89 11.30
N VAL A 210 -8.11 12.67 12.20
CA VAL A 210 -7.82 12.35 13.62
C VAL A 210 -6.99 11.07 13.72
N ALA A 211 -7.37 10.02 12.98
CA ALA A 211 -6.64 8.75 12.97
C ALA A 211 -5.20 8.91 12.48
N ILE A 212 -4.98 9.66 11.39
CA ILE A 212 -3.63 9.93 10.87
C ILE A 212 -2.83 10.78 11.85
N ASN A 213 -3.44 11.82 12.44
CA ASN A 213 -2.75 12.70 13.39
C ASN A 213 -2.33 11.97 14.68
N SER A 214 -3.07 10.95 15.09
CA SER A 214 -2.74 10.14 16.28
C SER A 214 -1.51 9.25 16.11
N VAL A 215 -1.07 8.99 14.87
CA VAL A 215 0.10 8.14 14.61
C VAL A 215 1.38 8.81 15.11
N THR A 216 2.12 8.10 15.94
CA THR A 216 3.39 8.56 16.52
C THR A 216 4.59 7.85 15.91
N PRO A 217 5.83 8.39 16.05
CA PRO A 217 7.04 7.67 15.64
C PRO A 217 7.17 6.29 16.28
N ALA A 218 6.76 6.14 17.54
CA ALA A 218 6.76 4.84 18.24
C ALA A 218 5.76 3.84 17.60
N GLU A 219 4.61 4.31 17.16
CA GLU A 219 3.64 3.49 16.41
C GLU A 219 4.21 3.02 15.07
N ILE A 220 4.91 3.90 14.34
CA ILE A 220 5.58 3.53 13.08
C ILE A 220 6.67 2.48 13.35
N GLN A 221 7.49 2.68 14.37
CA GLN A 221 8.49 1.68 14.78
C GLN A 221 7.85 0.34 15.10
N ARG A 222 6.77 0.32 15.87
CA ARG A 222 6.02 -0.89 16.24
C ARG A 222 5.49 -1.63 15.01
N VAL A 223 4.85 -0.94 14.08
CA VAL A 223 4.32 -1.59 12.87
C VAL A 223 5.44 -2.06 11.94
N ALA A 224 6.53 -1.31 11.80
CA ALA A 224 7.69 -1.74 11.04
C ALA A 224 8.32 -3.02 11.64
N GLN A 225 8.44 -3.12 12.96
CA GLN A 225 8.89 -4.33 13.64
C GLN A 225 7.92 -5.50 13.47
N LYS A 226 6.61 -5.23 13.49
CA LYS A 226 5.58 -6.27 13.35
C LYS A 226 5.47 -6.83 11.94
N TYR A 227 5.52 -5.98 10.91
CA TYR A 227 5.18 -6.34 9.54
C TYR A 227 6.38 -6.43 8.59
N ILE A 228 7.52 -5.82 8.94
CA ILE A 228 8.68 -5.75 8.05
C ILE A 228 9.86 -6.50 8.63
N TRP A 229 10.26 -6.18 9.87
CA TRP A 229 11.47 -6.73 10.47
C TRP A 229 11.42 -8.27 10.49
N ASP A 230 12.43 -8.88 9.85
CA ASP A 230 12.61 -10.34 9.77
C ASP A 230 11.38 -11.11 9.26
N LYS A 231 10.58 -10.49 8.39
CA LYS A 231 9.43 -11.15 7.75
C LYS A 231 9.80 -11.76 6.41
N ASP A 232 9.03 -12.80 6.04
CA ASP A 232 9.13 -13.37 4.71
C ASP A 232 8.61 -12.37 3.68
N ILE A 233 9.23 -12.41 2.50
CA ILE A 233 8.92 -11.51 1.40
C ILE A 233 8.36 -12.30 0.22
N ALA A 234 7.55 -11.66 -0.59
CA ALA A 234 7.18 -12.12 -1.92
C ALA A 234 7.87 -11.23 -2.95
N ILE A 235 8.55 -11.86 -3.91
CA ILE A 235 9.28 -11.15 -4.97
C ILE A 235 8.68 -11.54 -6.32
N ALA A 236 8.36 -10.55 -7.14
CA ALA A 236 8.03 -10.74 -8.55
C ALA A 236 8.94 -9.83 -9.40
N ALA A 237 9.66 -10.43 -10.34
CA ALA A 237 10.58 -9.67 -11.19
C ALA A 237 10.43 -10.10 -12.66
N THR A 238 10.43 -9.11 -13.58
CA THR A 238 10.39 -9.37 -15.01
C THR A 238 11.33 -8.43 -15.77
N GLY A 239 11.89 -8.92 -16.89
CA GLY A 239 12.89 -8.22 -17.70
C GLY A 239 14.29 -8.80 -17.54
N ARG A 240 15.30 -7.96 -17.63
CA ARG A 240 16.72 -8.36 -17.44
C ARG A 240 17.04 -8.49 -15.96
N VAL A 241 16.78 -9.67 -15.40
CA VAL A 241 16.85 -9.94 -13.96
C VAL A 241 18.18 -10.51 -13.48
N GLU A 242 19.24 -10.57 -14.31
CA GLU A 242 20.52 -11.17 -13.95
C GLU A 242 21.22 -10.47 -12.78
N GLY A 243 21.07 -9.15 -12.67
CA GLY A 243 21.66 -8.37 -11.57
C GLY A 243 20.90 -8.48 -10.25
N LEU A 244 19.78 -9.21 -10.21
CA LEU A 244 19.00 -9.40 -9.00
C LEU A 244 19.48 -10.67 -8.28
N LEU A 245 19.95 -10.52 -7.03
CA LEU A 245 20.39 -11.64 -6.19
C LEU A 245 19.27 -12.64 -5.91
N ASP A 246 19.64 -13.83 -5.43
CA ASP A 246 18.68 -14.88 -5.08
C ASP A 246 17.80 -14.49 -3.88
N TYR A 247 16.65 -15.18 -3.76
CA TYR A 247 15.67 -14.95 -2.70
C TYR A 247 16.27 -15.00 -1.30
N ASN A 248 17.13 -15.98 -1.01
CA ASN A 248 17.68 -16.15 0.34
C ASN A 248 18.58 -14.96 0.73
N ARG A 249 19.35 -14.44 -0.22
CA ARG A 249 20.19 -13.27 -0.01
C ARG A 249 19.35 -12.02 0.25
N ILE A 250 18.32 -11.79 -0.57
CA ILE A 250 17.40 -10.65 -0.40
C ILE A 250 16.63 -10.79 0.91
N ARG A 251 16.14 -12.00 1.23
CA ARG A 251 15.44 -12.28 2.50
C ARG A 251 16.34 -12.04 3.72
N ALA A 252 17.62 -12.35 3.63
CA ALA A 252 18.57 -12.10 4.71
C ALA A 252 18.72 -10.61 5.02
N ASP A 253 18.60 -9.74 4.03
CA ASP A 253 18.64 -8.29 4.22
C ASP A 253 17.44 -7.77 5.05
N MET A 254 16.37 -8.55 5.24
CA MET A 254 15.23 -8.16 6.09
C MET A 254 15.55 -8.20 7.59
N SER A 255 16.63 -8.83 8.02
CA SER A 255 17.02 -8.99 9.42
C SER A 255 18.45 -8.51 9.73
N THR A 256 19.17 -7.98 8.74
CA THR A 256 20.55 -7.54 8.93
C THR A 256 20.59 -6.28 9.79
N LEU A 257 21.15 -6.39 10.99
CA LEU A 257 21.42 -5.24 11.85
C LEU A 257 22.49 -4.35 11.20
N ILE A 258 22.19 -3.09 11.07
CA ILE A 258 23.14 -2.07 10.67
C ILE A 258 23.83 -1.58 11.95
N TYR A 259 25.07 -1.98 12.14
CA TYR A 259 25.94 -1.43 13.18
C TYR A 259 26.55 -0.12 12.68
#